data_53a3e0667f3c992892d8907eaef65d62
#
_entry.id   53a3e0667f3c992892d8907eaef65d62
#
_cell.length_a   1.000
_cell.length_b   1.000
_cell.length_c   1.000
_cell.angle_alpha   90.00
_cell.angle_beta   90.00
_cell.angle_gamma   90.00
#
_symmetry.space_group_name_H-M   'P 1'
#
loop_
_entity.id
_entity.type
_entity.pdbx_description
1 polymer ?
#
loop_
_entity_poly.entity_id
_entity_poly.type
_entity_poly.pdbx_seq_one_letter_code
_entity_poly.pdbx_strand_id
1 'polypeptide(L)'
;MSHLYVATNGLSVWSSDDLGETLLRMSTGTGMYSGSQVWALALHPTLPHVLLAGTNTGIYRLNQDEENWTHIPSPADDAMLVTALAYAPDNSGVILAGTQPAGLYRSEDAGKSWQRLEVPMKPYALAGYYLGDNPFPEGHPGAYGRKHWTRVTQIVFDPADSSLVWAGVEIDGAWRSSDGGKRWERSDHGMKSEDIHGFCVVHNGERVLFATTNAGLHVSHDNGANWTMRPIDSKWQYTRSILERPDGTGVMFMTNGDGPPGTAGRLFRSRNYGADWEDAGLPGEVESSAYFLAANRADPKLIYAAATLGQIYRSTDGGESWTALKRRLGEIRALAWLPD
;
A
#
# COMPACT_ATOMS: atom_id res chain seq x y z
N MET A 1 4.39 -24.81 0.23
CA MET A 1 3.68 -24.02 1.27
C MET A 1 3.91 -22.57 0.97
N SER A 2 3.34 -21.63 1.71
CA SER A 2 3.54 -20.20 1.50
C SER A 2 3.62 -19.50 2.85
N HIS A 3 4.45 -18.48 2.96
CA HIS A 3 4.67 -17.74 4.21
C HIS A 3 3.95 -16.40 4.14
N LEU A 4 2.92 -16.21 4.97
CA LEU A 4 2.21 -14.95 5.13
C LEU A 4 2.94 -14.06 6.13
N TYR A 5 3.09 -12.78 5.79
CA TYR A 5 3.60 -11.72 6.67
C TYR A 5 2.55 -10.62 6.83
N VAL A 6 2.25 -10.27 8.06
CA VAL A 6 1.29 -9.23 8.44
C VAL A 6 1.99 -8.16 9.25
N ALA A 7 2.12 -6.99 8.67
CA ALA A 7 2.72 -5.82 9.30
C ALA A 7 1.69 -5.07 10.15
N THR A 8 2.10 -4.64 11.34
CA THR A 8 1.19 -4.00 12.30
C THR A 8 1.75 -2.68 12.84
N ASN A 9 0.86 -1.85 13.34
CA ASN A 9 1.20 -0.60 13.99
C ASN A 9 1.59 -0.84 15.47
N GLY A 10 2.91 -1.02 15.73
CA GLY A 10 3.46 -1.16 17.08
C GLY A 10 3.54 -2.59 17.61
N LEU A 11 3.24 -3.61 16.80
CA LEU A 11 3.41 -5.02 17.15
C LEU A 11 4.30 -5.78 16.14
N SER A 12 5.18 -5.05 15.43
CA SER A 12 6.10 -5.59 14.44
C SER A 12 5.40 -6.40 13.33
N VAL A 13 6.00 -7.49 12.89
CA VAL A 13 5.48 -8.40 11.87
C VAL A 13 5.01 -9.70 12.51
N TRP A 14 3.90 -10.22 12.04
CA TRP A 14 3.41 -11.56 12.33
C TRP A 14 3.61 -12.43 11.10
N SER A 15 3.97 -13.68 11.29
CA SER A 15 4.19 -14.64 10.21
C SER A 15 3.36 -15.89 10.40
N SER A 16 3.13 -16.59 9.30
CA SER A 16 2.42 -17.88 9.24
C SER A 16 2.97 -18.70 8.09
N ASP A 17 3.19 -19.98 8.32
CA ASP A 17 3.59 -21.00 7.33
C ASP A 17 2.45 -21.96 6.95
N ASP A 18 1.28 -21.79 7.55
CA ASP A 18 0.09 -22.62 7.38
C ASP A 18 -1.11 -21.85 6.79
N LEU A 19 -0.85 -20.94 5.86
CA LEU A 19 -1.86 -20.13 5.18
C LEU A 19 -2.65 -19.20 6.13
N GLY A 20 -2.10 -18.84 7.28
CA GLY A 20 -2.70 -17.94 8.26
C GLY A 20 -3.57 -18.63 9.33
N GLU A 21 -3.62 -19.96 9.37
CA GLU A 21 -4.32 -20.67 10.44
C GLU A 21 -3.66 -20.41 11.81
N THR A 22 -2.33 -20.37 11.82
CA THR A 22 -1.52 -19.94 12.96
C THR A 22 -0.72 -18.70 12.61
N LEU A 23 -0.87 -17.64 13.38
CA LEU A 23 -0.08 -16.41 13.24
C LEU A 23 0.81 -16.25 14.46
N LEU A 24 2.11 -16.17 14.27
CA LEU A 24 3.10 -15.98 15.32
C LEU A 24 3.77 -14.62 15.15
N ARG A 25 3.93 -13.89 16.25
CA ARG A 25 4.66 -12.62 16.25
C ARG A 25 6.16 -12.87 16.15
N MET A 26 6.81 -12.25 15.19
CA MET A 26 8.25 -12.28 15.08
C MET A 26 8.88 -11.54 16.27
N SER A 27 9.80 -12.19 16.94
CA SER A 27 10.43 -11.67 18.17
C SER A 27 11.53 -10.67 17.86
N THR A 28 11.96 -9.91 18.87
CA THR A 28 13.15 -9.03 18.74
C THR A 28 14.42 -9.80 18.36
N GLY A 29 14.51 -11.08 18.72
CA GLY A 29 15.63 -11.96 18.31
C GLY A 29 15.76 -12.16 16.80
N THR A 30 14.72 -11.86 16.02
CA THR A 30 14.78 -11.90 14.55
C THR A 30 15.35 -10.61 13.91
N GLY A 31 15.97 -9.71 14.67
CA GLY A 31 16.66 -8.52 14.16
C GLY A 31 15.82 -7.25 14.06
N MET A 32 14.50 -7.34 14.18
CA MET A 32 13.61 -6.17 14.25
C MET A 32 12.96 -6.08 15.62
N TYR A 33 12.93 -4.87 16.21
CA TYR A 33 12.29 -4.67 17.52
C TYR A 33 10.81 -5.06 17.47
N SER A 34 10.38 -5.86 18.44
CA SER A 34 9.01 -6.40 18.47
C SER A 34 7.91 -5.34 18.65
N GLY A 35 8.26 -4.13 19.12
CA GLY A 35 7.37 -2.98 19.19
C GLY A 35 7.40 -2.07 17.95
N SER A 36 8.12 -2.43 16.88
CA SER A 36 8.21 -1.62 15.67
C SER A 36 6.84 -1.38 15.04
N GLN A 37 6.66 -0.17 14.54
CA GLN A 37 5.57 0.18 13.64
C GLN A 37 6.02 -0.16 12.21
N VAL A 38 5.37 -1.13 11.57
CA VAL A 38 5.71 -1.58 10.22
C VAL A 38 4.60 -1.18 9.27
N TRP A 39 4.90 -0.31 8.30
CA TRP A 39 3.91 0.34 7.46
C TRP A 39 3.97 -0.06 5.99
N ALA A 40 5.07 -0.64 5.55
CA ALA A 40 5.24 -1.11 4.19
C ALA A 40 5.88 -2.49 4.17
N LEU A 41 5.45 -3.32 3.23
CA LEU A 41 6.09 -4.56 2.83
C LEU A 41 6.23 -4.56 1.31
N ALA A 42 7.42 -4.90 0.79
CA ALA A 42 7.67 -4.94 -0.64
C ALA A 42 8.38 -6.24 -1.04
N LEU A 43 7.76 -6.96 -1.98
CA LEU A 43 8.30 -8.18 -2.55
C LEU A 43 9.41 -7.87 -3.54
N HIS A 44 10.50 -8.65 -3.50
CA HIS A 44 11.53 -8.55 -4.53
C HIS A 44 11.02 -9.13 -5.86
N PRO A 45 11.27 -8.49 -7.02
CA PRO A 45 10.66 -8.89 -8.29
C PRO A 45 11.11 -10.27 -8.79
N THR A 46 12.31 -10.72 -8.43
CA THR A 46 12.90 -11.98 -8.93
C THR A 46 13.46 -12.90 -7.84
N LEU A 47 13.68 -12.41 -6.62
CA LEU A 47 14.13 -13.21 -5.49
C LEU A 47 12.91 -13.52 -4.59
N PRO A 48 12.30 -14.71 -4.71
CA PRO A 48 11.02 -14.99 -4.08
C PRO A 48 11.07 -15.02 -2.55
N HIS A 49 12.27 -15.18 -1.96
CA HIS A 49 12.49 -15.27 -0.52
C HIS A 49 12.94 -13.95 0.12
N VAL A 50 12.89 -12.84 -0.62
CA VAL A 50 13.32 -11.52 -0.15
C VAL A 50 12.13 -10.57 0.02
N LEU A 51 12.02 -9.99 1.21
CA LEU A 51 11.00 -9.02 1.58
C LEU A 51 11.65 -7.79 2.20
N LEU A 52 11.23 -6.59 1.80
CA LEU A 52 11.55 -5.36 2.52
C LEU A 52 10.41 -4.96 3.44
N ALA A 53 10.76 -4.36 4.57
CA ALA A 53 9.84 -3.73 5.50
C ALA A 53 10.24 -2.27 5.74
N GLY A 54 9.26 -1.37 5.64
CA GLY A 54 9.38 0.03 6.02
C GLY A 54 8.81 0.27 7.41
N THR A 55 9.60 0.89 8.28
CA THR A 55 9.30 1.00 9.72
C THR A 55 9.53 2.41 10.26
N ASN A 56 9.26 2.61 11.55
CA ASN A 56 9.62 3.82 12.32
C ASN A 56 11.11 3.88 12.71
N THR A 57 11.91 2.91 12.30
CA THR A 57 13.36 2.87 12.54
C THR A 57 14.14 2.58 11.26
N GLY A 58 13.55 2.89 10.10
CA GLY A 58 14.17 2.73 8.79
C GLY A 58 13.67 1.52 8.01
N ILE A 59 14.52 1.04 7.11
CA ILE A 59 14.24 -0.05 6.17
C ILE A 59 14.91 -1.33 6.66
N TYR A 60 14.18 -2.43 6.62
CA TYR A 60 14.69 -3.76 6.96
C TYR A 60 14.50 -4.71 5.79
N ARG A 61 15.40 -5.66 5.65
CA ARG A 61 15.35 -6.75 4.70
C ARG A 61 15.21 -8.08 5.43
N LEU A 62 14.21 -8.85 5.08
CA LEU A 62 14.09 -10.25 5.44
C LEU A 62 14.71 -11.08 4.31
N ASN A 63 15.62 -11.98 4.66
CA ASN A 63 15.91 -13.17 3.89
C ASN A 63 15.19 -14.32 4.58
N GLN A 64 14.19 -14.89 3.92
CA GLN A 64 13.33 -15.94 4.50
C GLN A 64 14.14 -17.14 4.97
N ASP A 65 15.18 -17.55 4.22
CA ASP A 65 16.03 -18.69 4.55
C ASP A 65 16.78 -18.52 5.89
N GLU A 66 17.00 -17.27 6.30
CA GLU A 66 17.69 -16.92 7.55
C GLU A 66 16.71 -16.60 8.69
N GLU A 67 15.43 -16.44 8.38
CA GLU A 67 14.35 -16.00 9.29
C GLU A 67 14.68 -14.72 10.08
N ASN A 68 15.58 -13.87 9.53
CA ASN A 68 16.10 -12.69 10.18
C ASN A 68 15.89 -11.41 9.37
N TRP A 69 15.55 -10.35 10.09
CA TRP A 69 15.52 -8.99 9.56
C TRP A 69 16.88 -8.32 9.71
N THR A 70 17.41 -7.81 8.62
CA THR A 70 18.63 -7.01 8.62
C THR A 70 18.28 -5.55 8.32
N HIS A 71 18.69 -4.63 9.18
CA HIS A 71 18.54 -3.19 8.95
C HIS A 71 19.39 -2.75 7.74
N ILE A 72 18.78 -1.95 6.86
CA ILE A 72 19.44 -1.33 5.71
C ILE A 72 19.62 0.15 6.03
N PRO A 73 20.83 0.60 6.41
CA PRO A 73 21.07 2.01 6.74
C PRO A 73 20.75 2.92 5.55
N SER A 74 19.97 3.96 5.81
CA SER A 74 19.57 4.90 4.77
C SER A 74 19.24 6.27 5.38
N PRO A 75 19.26 7.38 4.60
CA PRO A 75 18.80 8.68 5.07
C PRO A 75 17.31 8.70 5.47
N ALA A 76 16.54 7.67 5.14
CA ALA A 76 15.16 7.50 5.57
C ALA A 76 15.04 7.09 7.05
N ASP A 77 16.14 6.70 7.71
CA ASP A 77 16.17 6.38 9.15
C ASP A 77 15.85 7.61 10.02
N ASP A 78 16.11 8.81 9.49
CA ASP A 78 15.76 10.09 10.14
C ASP A 78 14.28 10.48 9.97
N ALA A 79 13.51 9.76 9.15
CA ALA A 79 12.09 9.99 8.99
C ALA A 79 11.29 9.42 10.18
N MET A 80 10.08 9.94 10.38
CA MET A 80 9.18 9.39 11.41
C MET A 80 8.76 7.95 11.09
N LEU A 81 8.54 7.67 9.79
CA LEU A 81 8.10 6.37 9.29
C LEU A 81 8.55 6.20 7.83
N VAL A 82 8.95 5.00 7.44
CA VAL A 82 9.01 4.56 6.05
C VAL A 82 7.67 3.89 5.71
N THR A 83 6.88 4.54 4.87
CA THR A 83 5.46 4.20 4.66
C THR A 83 5.16 3.56 3.32
N ALA A 84 6.11 3.62 2.38
CA ALA A 84 6.01 2.98 1.06
C ALA A 84 7.38 2.46 0.62
N LEU A 85 7.40 1.31 -0.03
CA LEU A 85 8.58 0.69 -0.63
C LEU A 85 8.20 0.06 -1.97
N ALA A 86 9.07 0.20 -2.97
CA ALA A 86 8.90 -0.46 -4.25
C ALA A 86 10.24 -0.83 -4.88
N TYR A 87 10.34 -2.03 -5.41
CA TYR A 87 11.42 -2.45 -6.32
C TYR A 87 11.05 -2.10 -7.76
N ALA A 88 12.01 -1.70 -8.56
CA ALA A 88 11.84 -1.68 -10.00
C ALA A 88 11.68 -3.11 -10.55
N PRO A 89 10.77 -3.33 -11.51
CA PRO A 89 10.44 -4.67 -11.99
C PRO A 89 11.52 -5.33 -12.86
N ASP A 90 12.45 -4.54 -13.39
CA ASP A 90 13.52 -4.96 -14.33
C ASP A 90 14.75 -5.58 -13.66
N ASN A 91 14.69 -5.82 -12.37
CA ASN A 91 15.82 -6.35 -11.57
C ASN A 91 17.11 -5.50 -11.63
N SER A 92 16.97 -4.20 -11.91
CA SER A 92 18.10 -3.24 -11.97
C SER A 92 18.75 -2.96 -10.62
N GLY A 93 18.16 -3.42 -9.53
CA GLY A 93 18.56 -3.06 -8.16
C GLY A 93 18.02 -1.70 -7.71
N VAL A 94 17.18 -1.05 -8.51
CA VAL A 94 16.52 0.18 -8.10
C VAL A 94 15.44 -0.10 -7.08
N ILE A 95 15.50 0.64 -5.97
CA ILE A 95 14.50 0.64 -4.91
C ILE A 95 14.08 2.08 -4.64
N LEU A 96 12.79 2.30 -4.49
CA LEU A 96 12.23 3.57 -4.01
C LEU A 96 11.63 3.37 -2.63
N ALA A 97 11.83 4.37 -1.76
CA ALA A 97 11.22 4.45 -0.45
C ALA A 97 10.50 5.78 -0.28
N GLY A 98 9.31 5.72 0.30
CA GLY A 98 8.50 6.88 0.64
C GLY A 98 8.28 6.96 2.15
N THR A 99 8.21 8.18 2.68
CA THR A 99 8.21 8.42 4.13
C THR A 99 7.04 9.28 4.61
N GLN A 100 6.94 9.39 5.93
CA GLN A 100 6.20 10.39 6.68
C GLN A 100 7.19 11.17 7.58
N PRO A 101 7.31 12.51 7.52
CA PRO A 101 6.71 13.40 6.49
C PRO A 101 7.03 12.97 5.06
N ALA A 102 6.18 13.34 4.09
CA ALA A 102 6.34 12.91 2.71
C ALA A 102 7.71 13.32 2.16
N GLY A 103 8.42 12.34 1.64
CA GLY A 103 9.72 12.44 1.01
C GLY A 103 10.01 11.16 0.26
N LEU A 104 10.85 11.24 -0.76
CA LEU A 104 11.26 10.10 -1.57
C LEU A 104 12.77 9.88 -1.47
N TYR A 105 13.13 8.62 -1.42
CA TYR A 105 14.51 8.14 -1.40
C TYR A 105 14.69 7.06 -2.47
N ARG A 106 15.86 7.02 -3.06
CA ARG A 106 16.16 6.12 -4.16
C ARG A 106 17.52 5.45 -3.96
N SER A 107 17.55 4.15 -4.16
CA SER A 107 18.75 3.33 -4.29
C SER A 107 18.90 2.82 -5.73
N GLU A 108 20.13 2.68 -6.23
CA GLU A 108 20.44 2.08 -7.54
C GLU A 108 21.23 0.76 -7.40
N ASP A 109 21.51 0.33 -6.17
CA ASP A 109 22.43 -0.76 -5.85
C ASP A 109 21.87 -1.77 -4.85
N ALA A 110 20.56 -2.04 -4.96
CA ALA A 110 19.79 -2.96 -4.12
C ALA A 110 19.84 -2.59 -2.63
N GLY A 111 19.82 -1.29 -2.32
CA GLY A 111 19.76 -0.77 -0.95
C GLY A 111 21.11 -0.57 -0.26
N LYS A 112 22.23 -0.73 -0.96
CA LYS A 112 23.57 -0.50 -0.36
C LYS A 112 23.87 0.97 -0.15
N SER A 113 23.38 1.83 -1.06
CA SER A 113 23.45 3.28 -0.92
C SER A 113 22.10 3.93 -1.30
N TRP A 114 21.82 5.09 -0.72
CA TRP A 114 20.57 5.79 -0.91
C TRP A 114 20.79 7.28 -1.13
N GLN A 115 19.95 7.87 -1.97
CA GLN A 115 19.86 9.30 -2.20
C GLN A 115 18.46 9.79 -1.82
N ARG A 116 18.39 10.87 -1.05
CA ARG A 116 17.15 11.63 -0.91
C ARG A 116 16.88 12.41 -2.20
N LEU A 117 15.65 12.35 -2.68
CA LEU A 117 15.24 13.05 -3.90
C LEU A 117 14.67 14.43 -3.55
N GLU A 118 15.02 15.42 -4.38
CA GLU A 118 14.49 16.77 -4.27
C GLU A 118 13.14 16.84 -5.01
N VAL A 119 12.06 16.46 -4.31
CA VAL A 119 10.68 16.55 -4.80
C VAL A 119 9.92 17.54 -3.92
N PRO A 120 9.21 18.54 -4.50
CA PRO A 120 8.56 19.60 -3.72
C PRO A 120 7.23 19.15 -3.08
N MET A 121 7.24 17.98 -2.45
CA MET A 121 6.10 17.46 -1.67
C MET A 121 5.91 18.30 -0.42
N LYS A 122 4.65 18.57 -0.08
CA LYS A 122 4.31 19.26 1.17
C LYS A 122 4.59 18.34 2.34
N PRO A 123 5.37 18.73 3.35
CA PRO A 123 5.64 17.87 4.50
C PRO A 123 4.45 17.73 5.46
N TYR A 124 3.51 18.68 5.41
CA TYR A 124 2.29 18.67 6.22
C TYR A 124 1.17 19.48 5.55
N ALA A 125 -0.08 19.13 5.90
CA ALA A 125 -1.26 19.95 5.64
C ALA A 125 -1.72 20.65 6.94
N LEU A 126 -2.32 21.82 6.81
CA LEU A 126 -2.92 22.50 7.96
C LEU A 126 -4.24 21.82 8.34
N ALA A 127 -4.52 21.74 9.65
CA ALA A 127 -5.80 21.23 10.15
C ALA A 127 -6.95 22.06 9.55
N GLY A 128 -7.93 21.39 8.97
CA GLY A 128 -9.03 22.00 8.20
C GLY A 128 -9.20 21.35 6.82
N TYR A 129 -8.17 20.73 6.29
CA TYR A 129 -8.25 20.04 5.01
C TYR A 129 -9.16 18.80 5.06
N TYR A 130 -9.21 18.09 6.20
CA TYR A 130 -10.00 16.87 6.37
C TYR A 130 -11.43 17.08 6.89
N LEU A 131 -11.72 18.17 7.51
CA LEU A 131 -12.88 18.30 8.38
C LEU A 131 -13.89 19.32 7.88
N GLY A 132 -13.94 19.63 6.60
CA GLY A 132 -14.94 20.49 5.94
C GLY A 132 -15.48 21.64 6.81
N ASP A 133 -15.95 21.33 8.00
CA ASP A 133 -16.24 22.25 9.10
C ASP A 133 -15.34 21.89 10.29
N ASN A 134 -14.54 22.82 10.75
CA ASN A 134 -13.68 22.66 11.93
C ASN A 134 -14.54 22.21 13.13
N PRO A 135 -14.39 20.95 13.66
CA PRO A 135 -15.24 20.46 14.75
C PRO A 135 -14.98 21.18 16.07
N PHE A 136 -13.95 22.03 16.12
CA PHE A 136 -13.63 22.82 17.30
C PHE A 136 -14.11 24.26 17.15
N PRO A 137 -14.74 24.84 18.19
CA PRO A 137 -15.11 26.24 18.20
C PRO A 137 -13.90 27.15 17.95
N GLU A 138 -14.13 28.29 17.33
CA GLU A 138 -13.11 29.32 17.16
C GLU A 138 -12.48 29.67 18.53
N GLY A 139 -11.13 29.62 18.60
CA GLY A 139 -10.40 29.83 19.86
C GLY A 139 -10.08 28.56 20.66
N HIS A 140 -10.58 27.38 20.25
CA HIS A 140 -10.20 26.13 20.92
C HIS A 140 -8.74 25.76 20.57
N PRO A 141 -7.90 25.32 21.56
CA PRO A 141 -6.50 24.95 21.29
C PRO A 141 -6.33 23.87 20.21
N GLY A 142 -7.37 23.05 19.99
CA GLY A 142 -7.40 22.06 18.91
C GLY A 142 -7.77 22.62 17.53
N ALA A 143 -8.30 23.86 17.45
CA ALA A 143 -8.68 24.51 16.21
C ALA A 143 -7.48 25.11 15.44
N TYR A 144 -6.40 25.41 16.15
CA TYR A 144 -5.22 26.08 15.59
C TYR A 144 -4.00 25.17 15.64
N GLY A 145 -3.51 24.79 14.45
CA GLY A 145 -2.13 24.35 14.28
C GLY A 145 -1.81 22.88 14.50
N ARG A 146 -2.75 21.94 14.48
CA ARG A 146 -2.38 20.54 14.30
C ARG A 146 -1.89 20.34 12.86
N LYS A 147 -0.57 20.18 12.72
CA LYS A 147 0.02 19.74 11.46
C LYS A 147 -0.35 18.27 11.25
N HIS A 148 -1.06 17.98 10.17
CA HIS A 148 -1.19 16.60 9.68
C HIS A 148 0.01 16.33 8.77
N TRP A 149 0.93 15.50 9.24
CA TRP A 149 2.07 15.09 8.43
C TRP A 149 1.56 14.31 7.22
N THR A 150 1.90 14.79 6.04
CA THR A 150 1.67 14.05 4.80
C THR A 150 2.54 12.80 4.78
N ARG A 151 2.14 11.80 4.00
CA ARG A 151 2.95 10.59 3.83
C ARG A 151 2.83 10.06 2.41
N VAL A 152 3.88 9.43 1.93
CA VAL A 152 3.82 8.64 0.72
C VAL A 152 3.07 7.35 1.05
N THR A 153 1.91 7.15 0.45
CA THR A 153 1.03 5.99 0.75
C THR A 153 1.39 4.76 -0.06
N GLN A 154 1.81 4.98 -1.30
CA GLN A 154 2.25 3.92 -2.20
C GLN A 154 3.21 4.46 -3.27
N ILE A 155 4.10 3.59 -3.72
CA ILE A 155 4.92 3.77 -4.92
C ILE A 155 4.67 2.56 -5.82
N VAL A 156 4.37 2.79 -7.10
CA VAL A 156 4.15 1.72 -8.06
C VAL A 156 4.93 2.00 -9.35
N PHE A 157 5.74 1.03 -9.77
CA PHE A 157 6.32 1.02 -11.10
C PHE A 157 5.35 0.41 -12.11
N ASP A 158 5.46 0.84 -13.36
CA ASP A 158 4.85 0.11 -14.45
C ASP A 158 5.51 -1.27 -14.56
N PRO A 159 4.76 -2.37 -14.56
CA PRO A 159 5.34 -3.71 -14.60
C PRO A 159 6.06 -4.05 -15.92
N ALA A 160 5.78 -3.29 -17.00
CA ALA A 160 6.37 -3.48 -18.33
C ALA A 160 7.42 -2.41 -18.70
N ASP A 161 7.48 -1.30 -17.94
CA ASP A 161 8.38 -0.17 -18.22
C ASP A 161 8.89 0.47 -16.92
N SER A 162 10.05 0.03 -16.45
CA SER A 162 10.66 0.52 -15.21
C SER A 162 11.03 2.00 -15.22
N SER A 163 10.97 2.68 -16.38
CA SER A 163 11.14 4.12 -16.43
C SER A 163 9.93 4.89 -15.87
N LEU A 164 8.75 4.27 -15.89
CA LEU A 164 7.52 4.88 -15.44
C LEU A 164 7.19 4.45 -14.02
N VAL A 165 6.95 5.42 -13.16
CA VAL A 165 6.61 5.19 -11.75
C VAL A 165 5.72 6.29 -11.19
N TRP A 166 4.78 5.91 -10.34
CA TRP A 166 3.85 6.83 -9.66
C TRP A 166 3.99 6.70 -8.15
N ALA A 167 3.82 7.82 -7.46
CA ALA A 167 3.75 7.89 -6.01
C ALA A 167 2.49 8.65 -5.59
N GLY A 168 1.74 8.03 -4.68
CA GLY A 168 0.60 8.64 -4.02
C GLY A 168 1.03 9.29 -2.72
N VAL A 169 0.51 10.48 -2.47
CA VAL A 169 0.76 11.19 -1.21
C VAL A 169 -0.58 11.53 -0.57
N GLU A 170 -0.73 11.13 0.70
CA GLU A 170 -1.89 11.53 1.49
C GLU A 170 -1.86 13.05 1.69
N ILE A 171 -2.88 13.72 1.14
CA ILE A 171 -3.10 15.18 1.19
C ILE A 171 -2.05 16.00 0.39
N ASP A 172 -1.37 15.39 -0.57
CA ASP A 172 -0.51 16.12 -1.51
C ASP A 172 -0.53 15.53 -2.93
N GLY A 173 -1.59 14.78 -3.26
CA GLY A 173 -1.88 14.33 -4.61
C GLY A 173 -1.00 13.23 -5.16
N ALA A 174 -1.04 13.08 -6.48
CA ALA A 174 -0.27 12.11 -7.23
C ALA A 174 0.97 12.73 -7.87
N TRP A 175 2.05 11.96 -7.88
CA TRP A 175 3.32 12.30 -8.49
C TRP A 175 3.73 11.22 -9.47
N ARG A 176 4.36 11.57 -10.59
CA ARG A 176 4.89 10.62 -11.55
C ARG A 176 6.34 10.90 -11.92
N SER A 177 7.04 9.88 -12.34
CA SER A 177 8.36 9.95 -12.95
C SER A 177 8.34 9.18 -14.27
N SER A 178 9.12 9.64 -15.24
CA SER A 178 9.36 9.00 -16.54
C SER A 178 10.83 8.61 -16.74
N ASP A 179 11.65 8.63 -15.68
CA ASP A 179 13.07 8.33 -15.73
C ASP A 179 13.52 7.39 -14.59
N GLY A 180 12.65 6.46 -14.20
CA GLY A 180 12.91 5.46 -13.18
C GLY A 180 12.98 6.03 -11.76
N GLY A 181 12.20 7.08 -11.50
CA GLY A 181 12.09 7.67 -10.18
C GLY A 181 13.20 8.68 -9.83
N LYS A 182 13.92 9.21 -10.81
CA LYS A 182 14.98 10.23 -10.58
C LYS A 182 14.38 11.64 -10.45
N ARG A 183 13.47 11.99 -11.34
CA ARG A 183 12.76 13.28 -11.35
C ARG A 183 11.26 13.04 -11.31
N TRP A 184 10.55 13.92 -10.64
CA TRP A 184 9.14 13.79 -10.36
C TRP A 184 8.38 15.06 -10.72
N GLU A 185 7.19 14.89 -11.23
CA GLU A 185 6.24 15.95 -11.53
C GLU A 185 4.86 15.62 -10.97
N ARG A 186 4.06 16.63 -10.73
CA ARG A 186 2.69 16.45 -10.27
C ARG A 186 1.84 15.80 -11.33
N SER A 187 0.93 14.89 -10.92
CA SER A 187 0.19 14.02 -11.84
C SER A 187 -1.24 13.76 -11.32
N ASP A 188 -1.92 14.80 -10.87
CA ASP A 188 -3.26 14.73 -10.26
C ASP A 188 -4.33 15.57 -10.96
N HIS A 189 -4.07 16.05 -12.17
CA HIS A 189 -5.03 16.86 -12.91
C HIS A 189 -6.33 16.08 -13.19
N GLY A 190 -7.46 16.65 -12.76
CA GLY A 190 -8.79 16.02 -12.87
C GLY A 190 -9.18 15.13 -11.69
N MET A 191 -8.28 14.84 -10.77
CA MET A 191 -8.63 14.14 -9.54
C MET A 191 -9.57 14.98 -8.66
N LYS A 192 -10.47 14.30 -7.97
CA LYS A 192 -11.43 14.92 -7.03
C LYS A 192 -10.92 14.97 -5.60
N SER A 193 -9.73 14.41 -5.36
CA SER A 193 -9.08 14.38 -4.06
C SER A 193 -7.56 14.38 -4.22
N GLU A 194 -6.87 15.09 -3.34
CA GLU A 194 -5.42 14.99 -3.17
C GLU A 194 -5.01 13.92 -2.15
N ASP A 195 -5.97 13.20 -1.55
CA ASP A 195 -5.74 12.11 -0.61
C ASP A 195 -5.63 10.79 -1.35
N ILE A 196 -4.43 10.52 -1.87
CA ILE A 196 -4.17 9.32 -2.67
C ILE A 196 -3.84 8.16 -1.73
N HIS A 197 -4.51 7.02 -1.94
CA HIS A 197 -4.35 5.84 -1.12
C HIS A 197 -3.56 4.73 -1.79
N GLY A 198 -3.78 4.53 -3.10
CA GLY A 198 -3.14 3.45 -3.84
C GLY A 198 -3.22 3.63 -5.34
N PHE A 199 -2.37 2.88 -6.05
CA PHE A 199 -2.34 2.80 -7.51
C PHE A 199 -2.31 1.35 -7.99
N CYS A 200 -2.85 1.13 -9.18
CA CYS A 200 -2.65 -0.08 -9.95
C CYS A 200 -2.43 0.28 -11.41
N VAL A 201 -1.44 -0.34 -12.03
CA VAL A 201 -1.15 -0.22 -13.47
C VAL A 201 -1.52 -1.52 -14.13
N VAL A 202 -2.41 -1.48 -15.11
CA VAL A 202 -2.82 -2.65 -15.89
C VAL A 202 -2.55 -2.45 -17.37
N HIS A 203 -2.32 -3.55 -18.08
CA HIS A 203 -2.11 -3.56 -19.52
C HIS A 203 -3.18 -4.43 -20.20
N ASN A 204 -4.10 -3.79 -20.92
CA ASN A 204 -5.14 -4.44 -21.71
C ASN A 204 -5.16 -3.86 -23.13
N GLY A 205 -4.10 -4.17 -23.92
CA GLY A 205 -3.89 -3.53 -25.21
C GLY A 205 -3.38 -2.08 -25.12
N GLU A 206 -3.74 -1.39 -24.06
CA GLU A 206 -3.22 -0.07 -23.65
C GLU A 206 -2.83 -0.08 -22.17
N ARG A 207 -2.08 0.94 -21.74
CA ARG A 207 -1.80 1.15 -20.30
C ARG A 207 -2.96 1.92 -19.68
N VAL A 208 -3.51 1.36 -18.62
CA VAL A 208 -4.55 2.00 -17.80
C VAL A 208 -4.06 2.11 -16.37
N LEU A 209 -4.17 3.29 -15.80
CA LEU A 209 -3.87 3.54 -14.39
C LEU A 209 -5.15 3.70 -13.59
N PHE A 210 -5.16 3.10 -12.43
CA PHE A 210 -6.18 3.30 -11.42
C PHE A 210 -5.56 3.94 -10.18
N ALA A 211 -6.27 4.90 -9.59
CA ALA A 211 -5.91 5.51 -8.32
C ALA A 211 -7.11 5.46 -7.37
N THR A 212 -6.87 5.00 -6.16
CA THR A 212 -7.85 4.98 -5.08
C THR A 212 -7.66 6.18 -4.16
N THR A 213 -8.76 6.77 -3.71
CA THR A 213 -8.77 7.98 -2.87
C THR A 213 -9.89 7.91 -1.83
N ASN A 214 -9.94 8.89 -0.94
CA ASN A 214 -11.09 9.07 -0.04
C ASN A 214 -12.39 9.48 -0.77
N ALA A 215 -12.27 10.00 -2.03
CA ALA A 215 -13.40 10.41 -2.85
C ALA A 215 -13.84 9.34 -3.88
N GLY A 216 -13.11 8.23 -4.01
CA GLY A 216 -13.44 7.12 -4.90
C GLY A 216 -12.30 6.70 -5.82
N LEU A 217 -12.68 5.95 -6.85
CA LEU A 217 -11.78 5.42 -7.86
C LEU A 217 -11.58 6.44 -8.98
N HIS A 218 -10.33 6.65 -9.39
CA HIS A 218 -9.95 7.47 -10.55
C HIS A 218 -9.20 6.62 -11.56
N VAL A 219 -9.38 6.95 -12.85
CA VAL A 219 -8.78 6.23 -13.98
C VAL A 219 -8.07 7.21 -14.89
N SER A 220 -6.90 6.84 -15.38
CA SER A 220 -6.14 7.56 -16.41
C SER A 220 -5.73 6.61 -17.53
N HIS A 221 -5.86 7.10 -18.78
CA HIS A 221 -5.44 6.41 -20.01
C HIS A 221 -4.24 7.10 -20.67
N ASP A 222 -3.64 8.08 -20.02
CA ASP A 222 -2.56 8.92 -20.55
C ASP A 222 -1.37 9.04 -19.58
N ASN A 223 -1.06 7.94 -18.91
CA ASN A 223 0.05 7.85 -17.95
C ASN A 223 -0.08 8.80 -16.75
N GLY A 224 -1.31 9.09 -16.31
CA GLY A 224 -1.59 9.97 -15.18
C GLY A 224 -1.58 11.46 -15.54
N ALA A 225 -1.50 11.84 -16.82
CA ALA A 225 -1.58 13.24 -17.20
C ALA A 225 -2.96 13.84 -16.91
N ASN A 226 -4.01 13.05 -17.13
CA ASN A 226 -5.38 13.41 -16.81
C ASN A 226 -6.09 12.23 -16.09
N TRP A 227 -6.92 12.56 -15.12
CA TRP A 227 -7.69 11.57 -14.34
C TRP A 227 -9.19 11.85 -14.44
N THR A 228 -9.96 10.78 -14.52
CA THR A 228 -11.42 10.82 -14.51
C THR A 228 -11.92 9.97 -13.36
N MET A 229 -12.79 10.53 -12.52
CA MET A 229 -13.46 9.78 -11.46
C MET A 229 -14.40 8.74 -12.08
N ARG A 230 -14.31 7.49 -11.61
CA ARG A 230 -15.21 6.41 -11.96
C ARG A 230 -16.06 6.06 -10.74
N PRO A 231 -17.37 6.34 -10.75
CA PRO A 231 -18.26 5.94 -9.66
C PRO A 231 -18.25 4.42 -9.47
N ILE A 232 -18.29 4.00 -8.21
CA ILE A 232 -18.47 2.59 -7.83
C ILE A 232 -19.86 2.42 -7.22
N ASP A 233 -20.47 1.26 -7.39
CA ASP A 233 -21.76 0.92 -6.79
C ASP A 233 -21.60 0.64 -5.29
N SER A 234 -21.36 1.69 -4.54
CA SER A 234 -21.24 1.67 -3.09
C SER A 234 -21.78 2.97 -2.51
N LYS A 235 -22.44 2.86 -1.34
CA LYS A 235 -22.78 4.04 -0.55
C LYS A 235 -21.55 4.77 0.00
N TRP A 236 -20.41 4.10 0.03
CA TRP A 236 -19.14 4.66 0.44
C TRP A 236 -18.20 4.82 -0.75
N GLN A 237 -17.63 5.99 -0.92
CA GLN A 237 -16.63 6.24 -1.97
C GLN A 237 -15.18 6.15 -1.44
N TYR A 238 -14.98 5.85 -0.17
CA TYR A 238 -13.67 5.69 0.43
C TYR A 238 -13.02 4.37 -0.03
N THR A 239 -12.04 4.47 -0.91
CA THR A 239 -11.29 3.33 -1.47
C THR A 239 -9.84 3.36 -1.01
N ARG A 240 -9.21 2.19 -0.80
CA ARG A 240 -7.83 2.11 -0.27
C ARG A 240 -6.89 1.35 -1.19
N SER A 241 -6.79 0.04 -1.06
CA SER A 241 -5.92 -0.78 -1.90
C SER A 241 -6.61 -1.17 -3.20
N ILE A 242 -5.83 -1.26 -4.26
CA ILE A 242 -6.25 -1.82 -5.54
C ILE A 242 -5.10 -2.65 -6.11
N LEU A 243 -5.38 -3.82 -6.64
CA LEU A 243 -4.40 -4.66 -7.32
C LEU A 243 -5.03 -5.44 -8.47
N GLU A 244 -4.23 -5.76 -9.48
CA GLU A 244 -4.53 -6.76 -10.49
C GLU A 244 -3.99 -8.12 -10.00
N ARG A 245 -4.76 -9.19 -10.22
CA ARG A 245 -4.28 -10.56 -9.98
C ARG A 245 -3.11 -10.85 -10.94
N PRO A 246 -1.97 -11.33 -10.42
CA PRO A 246 -0.71 -11.35 -11.19
C PRO A 246 -0.61 -12.47 -12.24
N ASP A 247 -1.75 -12.94 -12.79
CA ASP A 247 -1.84 -13.91 -13.89
C ASP A 247 -2.24 -13.27 -15.23
N GLY A 248 -2.41 -11.95 -15.28
CA GLY A 248 -2.74 -11.21 -16.50
C GLY A 248 -4.14 -11.48 -17.05
N THR A 249 -5.05 -12.02 -16.24
CA THR A 249 -6.44 -12.34 -16.67
C THR A 249 -7.37 -11.13 -16.57
N GLY A 250 -6.89 -9.99 -16.05
CA GLY A 250 -7.69 -8.78 -15.83
C GLY A 250 -8.61 -8.85 -14.63
N VAL A 251 -8.45 -9.87 -13.79
CA VAL A 251 -9.15 -9.92 -12.50
C VAL A 251 -8.47 -8.94 -11.55
N MET A 252 -9.26 -8.04 -10.99
CA MET A 252 -8.77 -7.01 -10.07
C MET A 252 -9.55 -7.03 -8.77
N PHE A 253 -8.93 -6.53 -7.72
CA PHE A 253 -9.56 -6.34 -6.40
C PHE A 253 -9.34 -4.91 -5.92
N MET A 254 -10.36 -4.36 -5.25
CA MET A 254 -10.31 -3.03 -4.66
C MET A 254 -11.00 -3.04 -3.30
N THR A 255 -10.32 -2.51 -2.29
CA THR A 255 -10.87 -2.39 -0.94
C THR A 255 -11.65 -1.10 -0.78
N ASN A 256 -12.72 -1.15 -0.01
CA ASN A 256 -13.65 -0.06 0.22
C ASN A 256 -14.14 -0.05 1.68
N GLY A 257 -14.60 1.09 2.15
CA GLY A 257 -15.15 1.25 3.49
C GLY A 257 -15.77 2.61 3.73
N ASP A 258 -16.18 2.86 4.96
CA ASP A 258 -16.88 4.08 5.38
C ASP A 258 -15.96 5.15 5.99
N GLY A 259 -14.65 4.94 5.98
CA GLY A 259 -13.65 5.92 6.44
C GLY A 259 -12.47 5.30 7.19
N PRO A 260 -11.57 6.14 7.76
CA PRO A 260 -10.44 5.70 8.58
C PRO A 260 -10.75 5.77 10.10
N PRO A 261 -10.70 4.70 10.88
CA PRO A 261 -10.63 3.31 10.46
C PRO A 261 -11.95 2.78 9.93
N GLY A 262 -13.05 3.52 10.07
CA GLY A 262 -14.39 3.12 9.71
C GLY A 262 -15.02 2.08 10.66
N THR A 263 -16.25 1.72 10.36
CA THR A 263 -17.04 0.71 11.07
C THR A 263 -17.53 -0.38 10.14
N ALA A 264 -17.28 -0.25 8.83
CA ALA A 264 -17.68 -1.22 7.84
C ALA A 264 -16.73 -1.19 6.63
N GLY A 265 -16.57 -2.36 6.01
CA GLY A 265 -15.71 -2.52 4.83
C GLY A 265 -16.31 -3.47 3.80
N ARG A 266 -15.78 -3.38 2.59
CA ARG A 266 -16.09 -4.26 1.46
C ARG A 266 -14.85 -4.55 0.65
N LEU A 267 -14.91 -5.63 -0.09
CA LEU A 267 -13.97 -5.96 -1.14
C LEU A 267 -14.74 -6.02 -2.46
N PHE A 268 -14.30 -5.24 -3.43
CA PHE A 268 -14.78 -5.32 -4.81
C PHE A 268 -13.87 -6.19 -5.64
N ARG A 269 -14.46 -6.88 -6.60
CA ARG A 269 -13.77 -7.62 -7.65
C ARG A 269 -14.22 -7.11 -9.02
N SER A 270 -13.28 -6.99 -9.92
CA SER A 270 -13.52 -6.83 -11.37
C SER A 270 -13.00 -8.07 -12.09
N ARG A 271 -13.65 -8.46 -13.20
CA ARG A 271 -13.24 -9.56 -14.07
C ARG A 271 -12.81 -9.08 -15.46
N ASN A 272 -12.76 -7.76 -15.66
CA ASN A 272 -12.59 -7.13 -16.97
C ASN A 272 -11.74 -5.85 -16.87
N TYR A 273 -10.59 -5.96 -16.22
CA TYR A 273 -9.61 -4.86 -16.10
C TYR A 273 -10.21 -3.58 -15.50
N GLY A 274 -11.09 -3.71 -14.48
CA GLY A 274 -11.68 -2.58 -13.77
C GLY A 274 -12.80 -1.86 -14.53
N ALA A 275 -13.32 -2.44 -15.63
CA ALA A 275 -14.46 -1.86 -16.34
C ALA A 275 -15.74 -1.91 -15.50
N ASP A 276 -15.99 -3.06 -14.86
CA ASP A 276 -17.11 -3.25 -13.93
C ASP A 276 -16.63 -3.82 -12.61
N TRP A 277 -17.36 -3.55 -11.54
CA TRP A 277 -17.03 -3.97 -10.18
C TRP A 277 -18.23 -4.63 -9.50
N GLU A 278 -18.01 -5.77 -8.86
CA GLU A 278 -18.99 -6.51 -8.06
C GLU A 278 -18.46 -6.71 -6.63
N ASP A 279 -19.35 -6.93 -5.67
CA ASP A 279 -18.94 -7.29 -4.30
C ASP A 279 -18.29 -8.70 -4.33
N ALA A 280 -17.09 -8.82 -3.81
CA ALA A 280 -16.34 -10.09 -3.78
C ALA A 280 -16.83 -11.05 -2.67
N GLY A 281 -17.76 -10.62 -1.81
CA GLY A 281 -18.42 -11.48 -0.83
C GLY A 281 -17.53 -11.90 0.33
N LEU A 282 -16.86 -10.97 1.02
CA LEU A 282 -16.14 -11.30 2.26
C LEU A 282 -17.11 -11.89 3.30
N PRO A 283 -16.75 -13.00 3.98
CA PRO A 283 -17.62 -13.66 4.93
C PRO A 283 -17.78 -12.87 6.24
N GLY A 284 -18.99 -12.86 6.77
CA GLY A 284 -19.31 -12.21 8.03
C GLY A 284 -19.37 -10.68 7.93
N GLU A 285 -19.34 -10.03 9.08
CA GLU A 285 -19.31 -8.57 9.18
C GLU A 285 -17.88 -8.06 9.13
N VAL A 286 -17.60 -7.10 8.24
CA VAL A 286 -16.31 -6.42 8.14
C VAL A 286 -16.37 -5.18 9.03
N GLU A 287 -15.76 -5.24 10.20
CA GLU A 287 -15.94 -4.31 11.32
C GLU A 287 -15.15 -3.00 11.21
N SER A 288 -14.36 -2.85 10.16
CA SER A 288 -13.65 -1.62 9.80
C SER A 288 -13.43 -1.58 8.30
N SER A 289 -13.02 -0.44 7.76
CA SER A 289 -12.69 -0.36 6.34
C SER A 289 -11.66 -1.42 5.94
N ALA A 290 -11.91 -2.12 4.85
CA ALA A 290 -10.93 -2.98 4.24
C ALA A 290 -9.81 -2.12 3.62
N TYR A 291 -8.55 -2.42 3.96
CA TYR A 291 -7.43 -1.54 3.61
C TYR A 291 -6.39 -2.21 2.74
N PHE A 292 -6.07 -3.48 2.96
CA PHE A 292 -4.86 -4.08 2.41
C PHE A 292 -5.18 -5.34 1.61
N LEU A 293 -4.41 -5.53 0.55
CA LEU A 293 -4.46 -6.69 -0.33
C LEU A 293 -3.04 -7.23 -0.53
N ALA A 294 -2.92 -8.55 -0.64
CA ALA A 294 -1.68 -9.20 -1.02
C ALA A 294 -1.94 -10.33 -2.01
N ALA A 295 -1.22 -10.33 -3.11
CA ALA A 295 -1.15 -11.40 -4.09
C ALA A 295 0.30 -11.58 -4.54
N ASN A 296 0.64 -12.76 -5.07
CA ASN A 296 1.97 -13.05 -5.57
C ASN A 296 1.86 -13.88 -6.86
N ARG A 297 2.76 -13.63 -7.81
CA ARG A 297 2.81 -14.36 -9.09
C ARG A 297 3.12 -15.85 -8.93
N ALA A 298 3.70 -16.25 -7.81
CA ALA A 298 4.02 -17.66 -7.54
C ALA A 298 2.75 -18.53 -7.43
N ASP A 299 1.67 -17.97 -6.89
CA ASP A 299 0.34 -18.56 -6.91
C ASP A 299 -0.74 -17.46 -7.00
N PRO A 300 -1.20 -17.10 -8.20
CA PRO A 300 -2.23 -16.09 -8.39
C PRO A 300 -3.58 -16.41 -7.74
N LYS A 301 -3.80 -17.66 -7.34
CA LYS A 301 -5.04 -18.09 -6.66
C LYS A 301 -5.02 -17.75 -5.17
N LEU A 302 -3.84 -17.61 -4.57
CA LEU A 302 -3.69 -17.26 -3.16
C LEU A 302 -3.70 -15.76 -3.00
N ILE A 303 -4.77 -15.22 -2.41
CA ILE A 303 -4.96 -13.79 -2.18
C ILE A 303 -5.36 -13.58 -0.73
N TYR A 304 -4.78 -12.55 -0.12
CA TYR A 304 -5.20 -12.07 1.20
C TYR A 304 -5.77 -10.68 1.12
N ALA A 305 -6.80 -10.44 1.94
CA ALA A 305 -7.37 -9.12 2.19
C ALA A 305 -7.41 -8.87 3.70
N ALA A 306 -7.25 -7.63 4.13
CA ALA A 306 -7.36 -7.29 5.54
C ALA A 306 -8.12 -5.98 5.76
N ALA A 307 -8.93 -5.98 6.82
CA ALA A 307 -9.50 -4.78 7.41
C ALA A 307 -8.50 -4.17 8.40
N THR A 308 -8.52 -2.84 8.53
CA THR A 308 -7.48 -2.12 9.31
C THR A 308 -7.46 -2.50 10.79
N LEU A 309 -8.59 -2.88 11.38
CA LEU A 309 -8.66 -3.27 12.79
C LEU A 309 -8.48 -4.78 13.03
N GLY A 310 -7.80 -5.48 12.11
CA GLY A 310 -7.20 -6.78 12.40
C GLY A 310 -7.90 -8.01 11.84
N GLN A 311 -9.03 -7.88 11.13
CA GLN A 311 -9.63 -9.00 10.42
C GLN A 311 -8.81 -9.30 9.15
N ILE A 312 -8.55 -10.58 8.90
CA ILE A 312 -7.82 -11.06 7.72
C ILE A 312 -8.68 -12.09 7.00
N TYR A 313 -8.71 -12.02 5.70
CA TYR A 313 -9.44 -12.93 4.81
C TYR A 313 -8.47 -13.55 3.82
N ARG A 314 -8.68 -14.80 3.48
CA ARG A 314 -7.91 -15.57 2.52
C ARG A 314 -8.81 -16.15 1.45
N SER A 315 -8.37 -16.07 0.21
CA SER A 315 -8.87 -16.86 -0.92
C SER A 315 -7.77 -17.78 -1.43
N THR A 316 -8.12 -19.00 -1.81
CA THR A 316 -7.23 -19.99 -2.45
C THR A 316 -7.70 -20.38 -3.85
N ASP A 317 -8.71 -19.72 -4.36
CA ASP A 317 -9.35 -19.97 -5.66
C ASP A 317 -9.34 -18.72 -6.58
N GLY A 318 -8.46 -17.78 -6.32
CA GLY A 318 -8.30 -16.56 -7.13
C GLY A 318 -9.35 -15.49 -6.85
N GLY A 319 -9.92 -15.49 -5.65
CA GLY A 319 -10.90 -14.50 -5.21
C GLY A 319 -12.35 -14.89 -5.53
N GLU A 320 -12.61 -16.14 -5.88
CA GLU A 320 -13.98 -16.63 -6.09
C GLU A 320 -14.71 -16.82 -4.76
N SER A 321 -14.00 -17.33 -3.75
CA SER A 321 -14.50 -17.47 -2.39
C SER A 321 -13.48 -17.00 -1.36
N TRP A 322 -13.94 -16.64 -0.17
CA TRP A 322 -13.14 -16.10 0.90
C TRP A 322 -13.40 -16.80 2.24
N THR A 323 -12.35 -16.97 3.02
CA THR A 323 -12.40 -17.50 4.39
C THR A 323 -11.82 -16.48 5.34
N ALA A 324 -12.55 -16.15 6.42
CA ALA A 324 -12.01 -15.32 7.50
C ALA A 324 -11.02 -16.13 8.35
N LEU A 325 -9.84 -15.59 8.59
CA LEU A 325 -8.88 -16.20 9.51
C LEU A 325 -9.38 -16.08 10.96
N LYS A 326 -9.09 -17.08 11.77
CA LYS A 326 -9.57 -17.13 13.17
C LYS A 326 -8.94 -16.06 14.06
N ARG A 327 -7.65 -15.79 13.84
CA ARG A 327 -6.92 -14.83 14.65
C ARG A 327 -7.12 -13.42 14.12
N ARG A 328 -7.53 -12.52 15.01
CA ARG A 328 -7.49 -11.08 14.78
C ARG A 328 -6.20 -10.52 15.36
N LEU A 329 -5.64 -9.57 14.66
CA LEU A 329 -4.46 -8.82 15.11
C LEU A 329 -4.88 -7.42 15.60
N GLY A 330 -3.90 -6.61 15.96
CA GLY A 330 -4.09 -5.17 16.13
C GLY A 330 -4.19 -4.47 14.78
N GLU A 331 -3.93 -3.18 14.75
CA GLU A 331 -3.99 -2.38 13.53
C GLU A 331 -3.00 -2.88 12.47
N ILE A 332 -3.55 -3.41 11.36
CA ILE A 332 -2.77 -3.90 10.22
C ILE A 332 -2.37 -2.72 9.34
N ARG A 333 -1.15 -2.76 8.79
CA ARG A 333 -0.59 -1.73 7.92
C ARG A 333 -0.08 -2.22 6.57
N ALA A 334 0.28 -3.49 6.47
CA ALA A 334 0.62 -4.12 5.20
C ALA A 334 0.47 -5.65 5.28
N LEU A 335 0.31 -6.27 4.13
CA LEU A 335 0.30 -7.71 3.93
C LEU A 335 1.27 -8.07 2.81
N ALA A 336 1.97 -9.17 2.97
CA ALA A 336 2.72 -9.82 1.90
C ALA A 336 2.77 -11.33 2.14
N TRP A 337 2.97 -12.12 1.09
CA TRP A 337 3.30 -13.52 1.26
C TRP A 337 4.39 -13.95 0.28
N LEU A 338 5.23 -14.88 0.71
CA LEU A 338 6.32 -15.45 -0.06
C LEU A 338 6.02 -16.94 -0.34
N PRO A 339 6.41 -17.48 -1.50
CA PRO A 339 6.41 -18.92 -1.70
C PRO A 339 7.50 -19.59 -0.86
N ASP A 340 7.45 -20.93 -0.76
CA ASP A 340 8.56 -21.74 -0.24
C ASP A 340 9.75 -21.71 -1.16
#